data_7bf6388ef3edab5bc1ec6a8742f802ce
#
_entry.id   7bf6388ef3edab5bc1ec6a8742f802ce
#
_cell.length_a   1.000
_cell.length_b   1.000
_cell.length_c   1.000
_cell.angle_alpha   90.00
_cell.angle_beta   90.00
_cell.angle_gamma   90.00
#
_symmetry.space_group_name_H-M   'P 1'
#
loop_
_entity.id
_entity.type
_entity.pdbx_description
1 polymer ?
#
loop_
_entity_poly.entity_id
_entity_poly.type
_entity_poly.pdbx_seq_one_letter_code
_entity_poly.pdbx_strand_id
1 'polypeptide(L)'
;MSKESFERHLVLVGLMGAGKSSAGALCAKRLERKFVDTDHMVEEAAGISVARIFATLGENEFRELERRAVSAASASEVPLVISCGGGVAIDPVNQEALRESGYVVWLDAPIPELAERATRKSGSRPLLAEGDPVATLQALSEVRYGAYEAMADLRIDTAGLGVSAVADLIINAFIEGFTE
;
A
#
# COMPACT_ATOMS: atom_id res chain seq x y z
N MET A 1 18.56 -14.88 13.05
CA MET A 1 18.07 -13.74 12.25
C MET A 1 19.27 -13.11 11.57
N SER A 2 19.33 -13.16 10.25
CA SER A 2 20.43 -12.51 9.51
C SER A 2 20.29 -10.97 9.62
N LYS A 3 21.42 -10.28 9.68
CA LYS A 3 21.46 -8.81 9.78
C LYS A 3 20.77 -8.16 8.57
N GLU A 4 20.80 -8.83 7.42
CA GLU A 4 20.21 -8.39 6.14
C GLU A 4 18.66 -8.29 6.16
N SER A 5 17.97 -9.14 6.93
CA SER A 5 16.50 -9.11 7.00
C SER A 5 15.97 -7.85 7.68
N PHE A 6 16.74 -7.26 8.58
CA PHE A 6 16.36 -6.01 9.27
C PHE A 6 16.66 -4.74 8.46
N GLU A 7 17.40 -4.86 7.37
CA GLU A 7 17.80 -3.71 6.53
C GLU A 7 16.81 -3.41 5.40
N ARG A 8 15.92 -4.37 5.03
CA ARG A 8 14.90 -4.15 4.00
C ARG A 8 13.64 -3.47 4.53
N HIS A 9 12.97 -2.70 3.68
CA HIS A 9 11.65 -2.14 4.00
C HIS A 9 10.59 -3.25 4.06
N LEU A 10 9.50 -3.00 4.82
CA LEU A 10 8.26 -3.75 4.72
C LEU A 10 7.29 -2.93 3.87
N VAL A 11 6.94 -3.43 2.69
CA VAL A 11 6.09 -2.73 1.72
C VAL A 11 4.71 -3.37 1.69
N LEU A 12 3.65 -2.56 1.81
CA LEU A 12 2.26 -3.03 1.78
C LEU A 12 1.56 -2.48 0.54
N VAL A 13 1.05 -3.40 -0.31
CA VAL A 13 0.29 -3.09 -1.51
C VAL A 13 -1.10 -3.72 -1.46
N GLY A 14 -2.00 -3.32 -2.36
CA GLY A 14 -3.37 -3.83 -2.46
C GLY A 14 -4.40 -2.72 -2.66
N LEU A 15 -5.63 -3.10 -2.92
CA LEU A 15 -6.73 -2.17 -3.14
C LEU A 15 -7.06 -1.34 -1.90
N MET A 16 -7.81 -0.26 -2.09
CA MET A 16 -8.39 0.50 -0.98
C MET A 16 -9.35 -0.41 -0.18
N GLY A 17 -9.38 -0.23 1.14
CA GLY A 17 -10.13 -1.13 2.03
C GLY A 17 -9.34 -2.35 2.52
N ALA A 18 -8.21 -2.72 1.90
CA ALA A 18 -7.39 -3.86 2.31
C ALA A 18 -6.71 -3.71 3.70
N GLY A 19 -6.70 -2.51 4.28
CA GLY A 19 -6.19 -2.29 5.63
C GLY A 19 -4.71 -1.89 5.72
N LYS A 20 -4.06 -1.62 4.59
CA LYS A 20 -2.62 -1.27 4.51
C LYS A 20 -2.15 -0.25 5.54
N SER A 21 -2.76 0.93 5.56
CA SER A 21 -2.33 2.01 6.47
C SER A 21 -2.55 1.64 7.94
N SER A 22 -3.65 0.95 8.29
CA SER A 22 -3.93 0.54 9.67
C SER A 22 -3.01 -0.58 10.15
N ALA A 23 -2.84 -1.63 9.33
CA ALA A 23 -1.94 -2.73 9.65
C ALA A 23 -0.48 -2.28 9.60
N GLY A 24 -0.11 -1.45 8.61
CA GLY A 24 1.23 -0.91 8.46
C GLY A 24 1.68 -0.06 9.64
N ALA A 25 0.82 0.83 10.13
CA ALA A 25 1.12 1.63 11.33
C ALA A 25 1.34 0.73 12.58
N LEU A 26 0.56 -0.36 12.72
CA LEU A 26 0.74 -1.31 13.81
C LEU A 26 2.01 -2.14 13.64
N CYS A 27 2.33 -2.59 12.42
CA CYS A 27 3.58 -3.27 12.12
C CYS A 27 4.78 -2.37 12.43
N ALA A 28 4.73 -1.11 12.01
CA ALA A 28 5.80 -0.15 12.26
C ALA A 28 6.05 0.04 13.76
N LYS A 29 4.99 0.19 14.56
CA LYS A 29 5.09 0.28 16.01
C LYS A 29 5.74 -0.96 16.63
N ARG A 30 5.35 -2.17 16.18
CA ARG A 30 5.85 -3.44 16.74
C ARG A 30 7.27 -3.76 16.30
N LEU A 31 7.65 -3.33 15.08
CA LEU A 31 9.00 -3.50 14.53
C LEU A 31 9.94 -2.35 14.92
N GLU A 32 9.45 -1.36 15.66
CA GLU A 32 10.19 -0.14 16.01
C GLU A 32 10.75 0.62 14.80
N ARG A 33 9.92 0.65 13.72
CA ARG A 33 10.24 1.32 12.45
C ARG A 33 9.38 2.56 12.23
N LYS A 34 9.86 3.49 11.40
CA LYS A 34 9.04 4.60 10.93
C LYS A 34 8.00 4.09 9.93
N PHE A 35 6.75 4.55 10.08
CA PHE A 35 5.68 4.34 9.13
C PHE A 35 5.62 5.50 8.13
N VAL A 36 5.46 5.19 6.85
CA VAL A 36 5.18 6.16 5.78
C VAL A 36 4.02 5.65 4.91
N ASP A 37 3.20 6.58 4.44
CA ASP A 37 2.13 6.31 3.47
C ASP A 37 2.39 7.16 2.22
N THR A 38 2.49 6.52 1.05
CA THR A 38 2.88 7.23 -0.17
C THR A 38 1.86 8.26 -0.62
N ASP A 39 0.55 8.01 -0.38
CA ASP A 39 -0.49 9.00 -0.67
C ASP A 39 -0.33 10.24 0.23
N HIS A 40 0.02 10.04 1.50
CA HIS A 40 0.29 11.16 2.41
C HIS A 40 1.55 11.93 2.02
N MET A 41 2.61 11.25 1.59
CA MET A 41 3.82 11.91 1.06
C MET A 41 3.51 12.77 -0.18
N VAL A 42 2.63 12.30 -1.05
CA VAL A 42 2.15 13.07 -2.21
C VAL A 42 1.39 14.31 -1.75
N GLU A 43 0.49 14.19 -0.77
CA GLU A 43 -0.27 15.33 -0.23
C GLU A 43 0.64 16.37 0.45
N GLU A 44 1.62 15.93 1.20
CA GLU A 44 2.62 16.81 1.82
C GLU A 44 3.44 17.58 0.77
N ALA A 45 3.90 16.88 -0.28
CA ALA A 45 4.68 17.50 -1.36
C ALA A 45 3.88 18.49 -2.20
N ALA A 46 2.59 18.19 -2.44
CA ALA A 46 1.70 19.05 -3.24
C ALA A 46 1.05 20.18 -2.43
N GLY A 47 0.98 20.04 -1.09
CA GLY A 47 0.25 20.98 -0.23
C GLY A 47 -1.28 20.90 -0.35
N ILE A 48 -1.81 19.91 -1.07
CA ILE A 48 -3.24 19.67 -1.31
C ILE A 48 -3.54 18.19 -1.29
N SER A 49 -4.82 17.82 -1.05
CA SER A 49 -5.24 16.42 -1.02
C SER A 49 -5.12 15.72 -2.36
N VAL A 50 -4.95 14.38 -2.35
CA VAL A 50 -4.97 13.53 -3.55
C VAL A 50 -6.21 13.81 -4.41
N ALA A 51 -7.39 13.93 -3.78
CA ALA A 51 -8.64 14.27 -4.49
C ALA A 51 -8.52 15.59 -5.26
N ARG A 52 -7.90 16.60 -4.65
CA ARG A 52 -7.72 17.90 -5.28
C ARG A 52 -6.66 17.89 -6.37
N ILE A 53 -5.60 17.08 -6.22
CA ILE A 53 -4.60 16.87 -7.28
C ILE A 53 -5.29 16.32 -8.53
N PHE A 54 -6.09 15.24 -8.40
CA PHE A 54 -6.84 14.69 -9.54
C PHE A 54 -7.78 15.70 -10.18
N ALA A 55 -8.49 16.49 -9.37
CA ALA A 55 -9.47 17.46 -9.87
C ALA A 55 -8.84 18.69 -10.55
N THR A 56 -7.65 19.12 -10.11
CA THR A 56 -7.06 20.40 -10.55
C THR A 56 -5.81 20.25 -11.42
N LEU A 57 -5.00 19.21 -11.18
CA LEU A 57 -3.73 18.97 -11.87
C LEU A 57 -3.78 17.74 -12.79
N GLY A 58 -4.76 16.86 -12.57
CA GLY A 58 -4.96 15.67 -13.38
C GLY A 58 -4.15 14.45 -12.94
N GLU A 59 -4.43 13.30 -13.56
CA GLU A 59 -3.82 12.03 -13.21
C GLU A 59 -2.31 11.99 -13.50
N ASN A 60 -1.86 12.59 -14.60
CA ASN A 60 -0.43 12.57 -14.96
C ASN A 60 0.45 13.23 -13.89
N GLU A 61 0.02 14.36 -13.35
CA GLU A 61 0.75 15.03 -12.28
C GLU A 61 0.73 14.22 -10.99
N PHE A 62 -0.42 13.59 -10.65
CA PHE A 62 -0.48 12.67 -9.53
C PHE A 62 0.53 11.53 -9.68
N ARG A 63 0.63 10.89 -10.85
CA ARG A 63 1.57 9.79 -11.11
C ARG A 63 3.02 10.22 -10.99
N GLU A 64 3.35 11.43 -11.41
CA GLU A 64 4.70 11.96 -11.24
C GLU A 64 5.04 12.20 -9.77
N LEU A 65 4.10 12.75 -8.98
CA LEU A 65 4.26 12.93 -7.54
C LEU A 65 4.35 11.57 -6.81
N GLU A 66 3.54 10.58 -7.23
CA GLU A 66 3.57 9.22 -6.69
C GLU A 66 4.93 8.55 -6.93
N ARG A 67 5.52 8.65 -8.14
CA ARG A 67 6.89 8.17 -8.43
C ARG A 67 7.93 8.78 -7.52
N ARG A 68 7.87 10.10 -7.31
CA ARG A 68 8.79 10.79 -6.42
C ARG A 68 8.66 10.33 -4.98
N ALA A 69 7.43 10.15 -4.50
CA ALA A 69 7.16 9.65 -3.15
C ALA A 69 7.70 8.21 -2.97
N VAL A 70 7.44 7.33 -3.95
CA VAL A 70 7.96 5.95 -3.95
C VAL A 70 9.48 5.94 -3.99
N SER A 71 10.10 6.68 -4.89
CA SER A 71 11.55 6.78 -5.00
C SER A 71 12.19 7.26 -3.70
N ALA A 72 11.63 8.30 -3.07
CA ALA A 72 12.13 8.82 -1.80
C ALA A 72 11.99 7.81 -0.64
N ALA A 73 10.87 7.08 -0.59
CA ALA A 73 10.65 6.05 0.42
C ALA A 73 11.60 4.85 0.22
N SER A 74 11.76 4.39 -1.03
CA SER A 74 12.63 3.26 -1.39
C SER A 74 14.11 3.54 -1.20
N ALA A 75 14.54 4.79 -1.34
CA ALA A 75 15.92 5.22 -1.15
C ALA A 75 16.29 5.48 0.32
N SER A 76 15.39 5.26 1.26
CA SER A 76 15.68 5.47 2.68
C SER A 76 16.73 4.48 3.19
N GLU A 77 17.80 4.99 3.80
CA GLU A 77 18.83 4.16 4.46
C GLU A 77 18.31 3.52 5.77
N VAL A 78 17.23 4.05 6.32
CA VAL A 78 16.59 3.51 7.53
C VAL A 78 15.42 2.63 7.12
N PRO A 79 15.33 1.38 7.60
CA PRO A 79 14.24 0.48 7.28
C PRO A 79 12.86 1.06 7.68
N LEU A 80 11.96 1.10 6.71
CA LEU A 80 10.62 1.66 6.85
C LEU A 80 9.55 0.57 6.81
N VAL A 81 8.34 0.92 7.25
CA VAL A 81 7.09 0.28 6.83
C VAL A 81 6.38 1.24 5.88
N ILE A 82 6.22 0.84 4.62
CA ILE A 82 5.69 1.65 3.53
C ILE A 82 4.29 1.15 3.16
N SER A 83 3.26 1.98 3.37
CA SER A 83 1.91 1.75 2.85
C SER A 83 1.80 2.46 1.50
N CYS A 84 1.50 1.72 0.45
CA CYS A 84 1.44 2.26 -0.91
C CYS A 84 0.01 2.61 -1.32
N GLY A 85 -0.16 3.67 -2.10
CA GLY A 85 -1.39 3.99 -2.81
C GLY A 85 -1.85 2.82 -3.70
N GLY A 86 -3.17 2.63 -3.86
CA GLY A 86 -3.71 1.46 -4.57
C GLY A 86 -3.34 1.39 -6.06
N GLY A 87 -2.86 2.49 -6.65
CA GLY A 87 -2.43 2.54 -8.05
C GLY A 87 -0.94 2.37 -8.27
N VAL A 88 -0.15 2.34 -7.22
CA VAL A 88 1.32 2.34 -7.27
C VAL A 88 1.88 1.20 -8.13
N ALA A 89 1.23 0.03 -8.10
CA ALA A 89 1.66 -1.17 -8.80
C ALA A 89 1.42 -1.12 -10.33
N ILE A 90 0.72 -0.12 -10.86
CA ILE A 90 0.51 0.01 -12.32
C ILE A 90 1.79 0.49 -13.01
N ASP A 91 2.62 1.25 -12.31
CA ASP A 91 3.85 1.79 -12.85
C ASP A 91 5.02 0.83 -12.65
N PRO A 92 5.64 0.31 -13.73
CA PRO A 92 6.77 -0.61 -13.63
C PRO A 92 7.98 -0.04 -12.86
N VAL A 93 8.21 1.27 -12.93
CA VAL A 93 9.30 1.94 -12.21
C VAL A 93 9.07 1.86 -10.70
N ASN A 94 7.83 2.08 -10.26
CA ASN A 94 7.46 1.92 -8.85
C ASN A 94 7.57 0.47 -8.40
N GLN A 95 7.14 -0.49 -9.24
CA GLN A 95 7.27 -1.92 -8.92
C GLN A 95 8.73 -2.31 -8.67
N GLU A 96 9.63 -1.92 -9.57
CA GLU A 96 11.07 -2.22 -9.48
C GLU A 96 11.66 -1.62 -8.20
N ALA A 97 11.46 -0.32 -7.97
CA ALA A 97 11.99 0.37 -6.80
C ALA A 97 11.53 -0.26 -5.46
N LEU A 98 10.24 -0.63 -5.37
CA LEU A 98 9.67 -1.24 -4.15
C LEU A 98 10.16 -2.67 -3.95
N ARG A 99 10.31 -3.47 -5.02
CA ARG A 99 10.81 -4.85 -4.93
C ARG A 99 12.30 -4.91 -4.58
N GLU A 100 13.10 -4.01 -5.14
CA GLU A 100 14.53 -3.94 -4.82
C GLU A 100 14.78 -3.51 -3.38
N SER A 101 13.99 -2.55 -2.87
CA SER A 101 14.19 -1.96 -1.55
C SER A 101 13.52 -2.71 -0.41
N GLY A 102 12.47 -3.53 -0.67
CA GLY A 102 11.63 -4.06 0.39
C GLY A 102 11.12 -5.50 0.18
N TYR A 103 10.52 -6.05 1.22
CA TYR A 103 9.68 -7.23 1.19
C TYR A 103 8.23 -6.79 0.96
N VAL A 104 7.65 -7.20 -0.15
CA VAL A 104 6.35 -6.71 -0.61
C VAL A 104 5.24 -7.67 -0.19
N VAL A 105 4.31 -7.19 0.61
CA VAL A 105 3.13 -7.94 1.04
C VAL A 105 1.89 -7.35 0.38
N TRP A 106 1.18 -8.17 -0.38
CA TRP A 106 -0.12 -7.83 -0.95
C TRP A 106 -1.24 -8.21 0.03
N LEU A 107 -1.92 -7.19 0.56
CA LEU A 107 -3.12 -7.38 1.37
C LEU A 107 -4.35 -7.38 0.46
N ASP A 108 -5.15 -8.44 0.58
CA ASP A 108 -6.36 -8.61 -0.21
C ASP A 108 -7.55 -9.04 0.65
N ALA A 109 -8.76 -8.93 0.13
CA ALA A 109 -9.99 -9.45 0.68
C ALA A 109 -11.06 -9.50 -0.42
N PRO A 110 -12.20 -10.22 -0.22
CA PRO A 110 -13.31 -10.18 -1.15
C PRO A 110 -13.78 -8.75 -1.45
N ILE A 111 -14.05 -8.46 -2.72
CA ILE A 111 -14.42 -7.11 -3.19
C ILE A 111 -15.55 -6.47 -2.38
N PRO A 112 -16.66 -7.18 -2.01
CA PRO A 112 -17.69 -6.58 -1.18
C PRO A 112 -17.18 -6.10 0.19
N GLU A 113 -16.26 -6.86 0.80
CA GLU A 113 -15.66 -6.48 2.09
C GLU A 113 -14.70 -5.30 1.95
N LEU A 114 -13.91 -5.26 0.87
CA LEU A 114 -13.08 -4.10 0.54
C LEU A 114 -13.93 -2.84 0.36
N ALA A 115 -15.06 -2.94 -0.36
CA ALA A 115 -15.99 -1.84 -0.58
C ALA A 115 -16.59 -1.33 0.74
N GLU A 116 -17.06 -2.23 1.59
CA GLU A 116 -17.60 -1.87 2.91
C GLU A 116 -16.55 -1.17 3.79
N ARG A 117 -15.34 -1.73 3.88
CA ARG A 117 -14.24 -1.13 4.65
C ARG A 117 -13.79 0.22 4.07
N ALA A 118 -13.79 0.34 2.74
CA ALA A 118 -13.39 1.56 2.05
C ALA A 118 -14.39 2.70 2.25
N THR A 119 -15.69 2.41 2.31
CA THR A 119 -16.75 3.40 2.50
C THR A 119 -16.92 3.83 3.97
N ARG A 120 -16.59 2.96 4.94
CA ARG A 120 -16.61 3.32 6.37
C ARG A 120 -15.61 4.44 6.72
N LYS A 121 -14.48 4.54 6.02
CA LYS A 121 -13.52 5.64 6.17
C LYS A 121 -13.94 6.81 5.27
N SER A 122 -14.92 7.58 5.72
CA SER A 122 -15.52 8.72 5.03
C SER A 122 -14.49 9.79 4.65
N GLY A 123 -14.53 10.31 3.43
CA GLY A 123 -14.08 11.67 3.06
C GLY A 123 -12.89 11.82 2.12
N SER A 124 -12.10 10.80 1.78
CA SER A 124 -10.85 11.01 1.00
C SER A 124 -10.65 10.13 -0.24
N ARG A 125 -11.71 9.52 -0.76
CA ARG A 125 -11.58 8.58 -1.88
C ARG A 125 -12.40 9.00 -3.10
N PRO A 126 -11.83 9.83 -4.00
CA PRO A 126 -12.53 10.32 -5.18
C PRO A 126 -13.13 9.21 -6.05
N LEU A 127 -12.41 8.08 -6.19
CA LEU A 127 -12.83 6.96 -7.03
C LEU A 127 -14.07 6.22 -6.51
N LEU A 128 -14.46 6.40 -5.25
CA LEU A 128 -15.68 5.81 -4.67
C LEU A 128 -16.77 6.84 -4.38
N ALA A 129 -16.55 8.11 -4.73
CA ALA A 129 -17.49 9.19 -4.45
C ALA A 129 -18.76 9.12 -5.34
N GLU A 130 -18.63 8.52 -6.50
CA GLU A 130 -19.73 8.40 -7.48
C GLU A 130 -19.91 6.93 -7.91
N GLY A 131 -21.15 6.43 -7.84
CA GLY A 131 -21.52 5.10 -8.32
C GLY A 131 -21.48 3.99 -7.26
N ASP A 132 -21.47 2.74 -7.73
CA ASP A 132 -21.41 1.54 -6.88
C ASP A 132 -19.94 1.23 -6.48
N PRO A 133 -19.61 1.28 -5.18
CA PRO A 133 -18.25 0.98 -4.71
C PRO A 133 -17.78 -0.43 -5.05
N VAL A 134 -18.69 -1.42 -5.09
CA VAL A 134 -18.36 -2.81 -5.45
C VAL A 134 -17.97 -2.88 -6.91
N ALA A 135 -18.77 -2.32 -7.81
CA ALA A 135 -18.49 -2.29 -9.24
C ALA A 135 -17.17 -1.55 -9.55
N THR A 136 -16.94 -0.42 -8.86
CA THR A 136 -15.70 0.35 -9.00
C THR A 136 -14.48 -0.46 -8.57
N LEU A 137 -14.53 -1.14 -7.42
CA LEU A 137 -13.42 -1.97 -6.94
C LEU A 137 -13.22 -3.21 -7.79
N GLN A 138 -14.30 -3.79 -8.35
CA GLN A 138 -14.19 -4.91 -9.29
C GLN A 138 -13.40 -4.48 -10.53
N ALA A 139 -13.75 -3.36 -11.16
CA ALA A 139 -13.03 -2.83 -12.32
C ALA A 139 -11.55 -2.53 -12.00
N LEU A 140 -11.28 -1.96 -10.82
CA LEU A 140 -9.90 -1.70 -10.38
C LEU A 140 -9.13 -2.99 -10.13
N SER A 141 -9.77 -4.05 -9.63
CA SER A 141 -9.11 -5.35 -9.41
C SER A 141 -8.68 -5.99 -10.73
N GLU A 142 -9.51 -5.94 -11.76
CA GLU A 142 -9.20 -6.48 -13.10
C GLU A 142 -7.93 -5.86 -13.69
N VAL A 143 -7.69 -4.57 -13.41
CA VAL A 143 -6.52 -3.85 -13.92
C VAL A 143 -5.27 -4.06 -13.04
N ARG A 144 -5.44 -4.25 -11.71
CA ARG A 144 -4.33 -4.13 -10.76
C ARG A 144 -3.84 -5.46 -10.19
N TYR A 145 -4.68 -6.51 -10.15
CA TYR A 145 -4.33 -7.76 -9.49
C TYR A 145 -3.11 -8.42 -10.10
N GLY A 146 -3.01 -8.47 -11.43
CA GLY A 146 -1.83 -9.01 -12.10
C GLY A 146 -0.54 -8.27 -11.72
N ALA A 147 -0.62 -6.94 -11.53
CA ALA A 147 0.51 -6.14 -11.10
C ALA A 147 0.88 -6.38 -9.62
N TYR A 148 -0.11 -6.51 -8.73
CA TYR A 148 0.16 -6.88 -7.33
C TYR A 148 0.78 -8.27 -7.24
N GLU A 149 0.25 -9.26 -7.97
CA GLU A 149 0.77 -10.63 -7.99
C GLU A 149 2.21 -10.69 -8.50
N ALA A 150 2.53 -9.92 -9.55
CA ALA A 150 3.87 -9.88 -10.13
C ALA A 150 4.93 -9.26 -9.20
N MET A 151 4.52 -8.34 -8.30
CA MET A 151 5.47 -7.64 -7.43
C MET A 151 5.51 -8.17 -6.00
N ALA A 152 4.51 -8.91 -5.53
CA ALA A 152 4.41 -9.34 -4.14
C ALA A 152 5.26 -10.58 -3.86
N ASP A 153 5.98 -10.55 -2.74
CA ASP A 153 6.63 -11.74 -2.17
C ASP A 153 5.59 -12.63 -1.46
N LEU A 154 4.53 -12.02 -0.91
CA LEU A 154 3.46 -12.73 -0.23
C LEU A 154 2.10 -12.05 -0.45
N ARG A 155 1.04 -12.85 -0.61
CA ARG A 155 -0.36 -12.40 -0.54
C ARG A 155 -0.99 -12.86 0.76
N ILE A 156 -1.66 -11.95 1.47
CA ILE A 156 -2.41 -12.23 2.71
C ILE A 156 -3.89 -11.92 2.47
N ASP A 157 -4.75 -12.92 2.62
CA ASP A 157 -6.20 -12.70 2.71
C ASP A 157 -6.55 -12.14 4.10
N THR A 158 -7.13 -10.94 4.11
CA THR A 158 -7.51 -10.23 5.33
C THR A 158 -8.99 -10.37 5.67
N ALA A 159 -9.74 -11.23 4.94
CA ALA A 159 -11.17 -11.42 5.13
C ALA A 159 -11.50 -11.80 6.59
N GLY A 160 -12.45 -11.10 7.19
CA GLY A 160 -12.88 -11.35 8.57
C GLY A 160 -11.84 -11.07 9.65
N LEU A 161 -10.63 -10.62 9.30
CA LEU A 161 -9.55 -10.40 10.27
C LEU A 161 -9.55 -8.97 10.82
N GLY A 162 -9.26 -8.86 12.12
CA GLY A 162 -8.96 -7.58 12.76
C GLY A 162 -7.53 -7.11 12.46
N VAL A 163 -7.29 -5.80 12.61
CA VAL A 163 -6.00 -5.15 12.30
C VAL A 163 -4.82 -5.82 13.03
N SER A 164 -5.01 -6.27 14.29
CA SER A 164 -3.96 -6.94 15.06
C SER A 164 -3.56 -8.27 14.45
N ALA A 165 -4.54 -9.09 14.06
CA ALA A 165 -4.28 -10.39 13.43
C ALA A 165 -3.59 -10.24 12.07
N VAL A 166 -4.01 -9.26 11.27
CA VAL A 166 -3.34 -8.94 9.99
C VAL A 166 -1.89 -8.52 10.24
N ALA A 167 -1.63 -7.66 11.23
CA ALA A 167 -0.27 -7.24 11.57
C ALA A 167 0.60 -8.41 12.06
N ASP A 168 0.04 -9.35 12.82
CA ASP A 168 0.75 -10.56 13.27
C ASP A 168 1.17 -11.43 12.08
N LEU A 169 0.25 -11.64 11.11
CA LEU A 169 0.55 -12.40 9.88
C LEU A 169 1.64 -11.73 9.05
N ILE A 170 1.56 -10.40 8.87
CA ILE A 170 2.56 -9.64 8.12
C ILE A 170 3.94 -9.76 8.77
N ILE A 171 4.02 -9.54 10.10
CA ILE A 171 5.30 -9.55 10.82
C ILE A 171 5.92 -10.94 10.80
N ASN A 172 5.13 -12.00 11.05
CA ASN A 172 5.62 -13.37 11.02
C ASN A 172 6.19 -13.71 9.64
N ALA A 173 5.43 -13.44 8.57
CA ALA A 173 5.89 -13.69 7.21
C ALA A 173 7.13 -12.86 6.84
N PHE A 174 7.18 -11.60 7.27
CA PHE A 174 8.34 -10.73 7.06
C PHE A 174 9.60 -11.28 7.73
N ILE A 175 9.47 -11.82 8.95
CA ILE A 175 10.59 -12.42 9.68
C ILE A 175 11.01 -13.76 9.06
N GLU A 176 10.04 -14.61 8.70
CA GLU A 176 10.27 -15.94 8.12
C GLU A 176 10.88 -15.87 6.72
N GLY A 177 10.45 -14.91 5.89
CA GLY A 177 10.95 -14.74 4.52
C GLY A 177 12.45 -14.44 4.41
N PHE A 178 13.15 -14.27 5.53
CA PHE A 178 14.60 -14.07 5.62
C PHE A 178 15.33 -15.15 6.43
N THR A 179 14.65 -16.21 6.80
CA THR A 179 15.24 -17.31 7.59
C THR A 179 15.60 -18.54 6.77
N GLU A 180 15.39 -18.50 5.44
CA GLU A 180 15.82 -19.56 4.52
C GLU A 180 17.19 -19.32 3.89
#